data_c347f969f61c41a88ea3e0610f6831cc
#
_entry.id   c347f969f61c41a88ea3e0610f6831cc
#
_cell.length_a   1.000
_cell.length_b   1.000
_cell.length_c   1.000
_cell.angle_alpha   90.00
_cell.angle_beta   90.00
_cell.angle_gamma   90.00
#
_symmetry.space_group_name_H-M   'P 1'
#
loop_
_entity.id
_entity.type
_entity.pdbx_description
1 polymer ?
#
loop_
_entity_poly.entity_id
_entity_poly.type
_entity_poly.pdbx_seq_one_letter_code
_entity_poly.pdbx_strand_id
1 'polypeptide(L)'
;MKIIKYFIIIFFTITHGTLNANEKEFSEWLVNFKVYALEKKISEKTFNLAMSDVVFLPKVIKYDRFQPEFYEDTKTYISKRTSKQKVRTGVKLYELNKDFINSIDNKFSVEKELLLALMGIETNFGTYVGKMDILSSLATLSYDQRRSDFFTKELITILQLIDAGKINHDILYGSWAGAFGFFQFMPSTIDSYAIDYDKNNIIELK
;
A
#
# COMPACT_ATOMS: atom_id res chain seq x y z
N MET A 1 47.54 14.55 -2.63
CA MET A 1 46.81 13.62 -3.51
C MET A 1 46.53 12.20 -2.94
N LYS A 2 47.41 11.66 -2.09
CA LYS A 2 47.19 10.33 -1.45
C LYS A 2 46.12 10.35 -0.34
N ILE A 3 45.97 11.44 0.41
CA ILE A 3 45.00 11.58 1.53
C ILE A 3 43.57 11.58 1.01
N ILE A 4 43.30 12.20 -0.14
CA ILE A 4 41.93 12.24 -0.74
C ILE A 4 41.46 10.86 -1.19
N LYS A 5 42.35 10.00 -1.69
CA LYS A 5 41.98 8.62 -2.06
C LYS A 5 41.55 7.76 -0.86
N TYR A 6 42.19 7.95 0.29
CA TYR A 6 41.81 7.21 1.51
C TYR A 6 40.50 7.71 2.10
N PHE A 7 40.19 9.02 2.00
CA PHE A 7 38.93 9.59 2.49
C PHE A 7 37.72 9.11 1.67
N ILE A 8 37.88 8.94 0.35
CA ILE A 8 36.80 8.43 -0.53
C ILE A 8 36.53 6.94 -0.25
N ILE A 9 37.56 6.13 0.04
CA ILE A 9 37.41 4.71 0.36
C ILE A 9 36.71 4.53 1.72
N ILE A 10 37.04 5.34 2.72
CA ILE A 10 36.40 5.30 4.05
C ILE A 10 34.92 5.72 3.97
N PHE A 11 34.56 6.71 3.14
CA PHE A 11 33.18 7.15 2.96
C PHE A 11 32.31 6.08 2.27
N PHE A 12 32.90 5.31 1.32
CA PHE A 12 32.18 4.24 0.62
C PHE A 12 31.94 3.01 1.50
N THR A 13 32.86 2.70 2.43
CA THR A 13 32.67 1.57 3.37
C THR A 13 31.67 1.88 4.47
N ILE A 14 31.54 3.13 4.92
CA ILE A 14 30.57 3.52 5.96
C ILE A 14 29.13 3.41 5.42
N THR A 15 28.88 3.77 4.16
CA THR A 15 27.54 3.67 3.57
C THR A 15 27.06 2.24 3.35
N HIS A 16 27.97 1.32 3.03
CA HIS A 16 27.63 -0.12 2.90
C HIS A 16 27.40 -0.77 4.28
N GLY A 17 28.15 -0.35 5.30
CA GLY A 17 28.00 -0.89 6.65
C GLY A 17 26.66 -0.55 7.30
N THR A 18 26.11 0.65 7.05
CA THR A 18 24.82 1.06 7.62
C THR A 18 23.61 0.39 6.95
N LEU A 19 23.66 0.11 5.66
CA LEU A 19 22.63 -0.65 4.96
C LEU A 19 22.56 -2.09 5.45
N ASN A 20 23.69 -2.76 5.55
CA ASN A 20 23.77 -4.14 6.05
C ASN A 20 23.32 -4.26 7.53
N ALA A 21 23.59 -3.25 8.36
CA ALA A 21 23.12 -3.23 9.76
C ALA A 21 21.60 -3.14 9.83
N ASN A 22 20.97 -2.23 9.08
CA ASN A 22 19.52 -2.07 9.05
C ASN A 22 18.80 -3.31 8.50
N GLU A 23 19.33 -3.98 7.50
CA GLU A 23 18.77 -5.22 6.95
C GLU A 23 18.85 -6.37 7.96
N LYS A 24 19.96 -6.49 8.69
CA LYS A 24 20.11 -7.48 9.75
C LYS A 24 19.12 -7.24 10.89
N GLU A 25 19.03 -6.01 11.38
CA GLU A 25 18.09 -5.63 12.44
C GLU A 25 16.62 -5.84 12.00
N PHE A 26 16.29 -5.54 10.74
CA PHE A 26 14.98 -5.83 10.17
C PHE A 26 14.69 -7.34 10.13
N SER A 27 15.66 -8.17 9.78
CA SER A 27 15.50 -9.62 9.79
C SER A 27 15.27 -10.16 11.21
N GLU A 28 15.97 -9.64 12.21
CA GLU A 28 15.75 -9.98 13.63
C GLU A 28 14.36 -9.53 14.09
N TRP A 29 13.91 -8.35 13.66
CA TRP A 29 12.55 -7.86 13.91
C TRP A 29 11.48 -8.78 13.29
N LEU A 30 11.67 -9.26 12.04
CA LEU A 30 10.75 -10.19 11.39
C LEU A 30 10.56 -11.50 12.16
N VAL A 31 11.63 -12.03 12.77
CA VAL A 31 11.56 -13.22 13.63
C VAL A 31 10.65 -12.94 14.85
N ASN A 32 10.82 -11.80 15.50
CA ASN A 32 9.99 -11.41 16.64
C ASN A 32 8.54 -11.10 16.21
N PHE A 33 8.38 -10.46 15.05
CA PHE A 33 7.07 -10.19 14.48
C PHE A 33 6.30 -11.48 14.14
N LYS A 34 6.98 -12.56 13.72
CA LYS A 34 6.34 -13.86 13.52
C LYS A 34 5.66 -14.35 14.80
N VAL A 35 6.34 -14.28 15.93
CA VAL A 35 5.76 -14.68 17.23
C VAL A 35 4.49 -13.88 17.53
N TYR A 36 4.57 -12.56 17.38
CA TYR A 36 3.42 -11.67 17.57
C TYR A 36 2.26 -11.98 16.60
N ALA A 37 2.54 -12.25 15.32
CA ALA A 37 1.51 -12.61 14.35
C ALA A 37 0.78 -13.92 14.69
N LEU A 38 1.52 -14.94 15.16
CA LEU A 38 0.94 -16.20 15.64
C LEU A 38 0.04 -15.98 16.88
N GLU A 39 0.44 -15.11 17.81
CA GLU A 39 -0.42 -14.71 18.95
C GLU A 39 -1.72 -14.03 18.49
N LYS A 40 -1.69 -13.31 17.33
CA LYS A 40 -2.86 -12.73 16.69
C LYS A 40 -3.66 -13.74 15.86
N LYS A 41 -3.39 -15.04 16.02
CA LYS A 41 -4.08 -16.17 15.40
C LYS A 41 -3.90 -16.29 13.88
N ILE A 42 -2.85 -15.67 13.33
CA ILE A 42 -2.44 -15.92 11.93
C ILE A 42 -1.76 -17.29 11.90
N SER A 43 -2.15 -18.16 10.97
CA SER A 43 -1.54 -19.49 10.83
C SER A 43 -0.07 -19.37 10.41
N GLU A 44 0.75 -20.28 10.93
CA GLU A 44 2.18 -20.32 10.55
C GLU A 44 2.35 -20.55 9.05
N LYS A 45 1.48 -21.33 8.43
CA LYS A 45 1.44 -21.54 6.98
C LYS A 45 1.29 -20.22 6.22
N THR A 46 0.28 -19.43 6.58
CA THR A 46 0.03 -18.13 5.95
C THR A 46 1.16 -17.16 6.18
N PHE A 47 1.68 -17.08 7.42
CA PHE A 47 2.82 -16.23 7.72
C PHE A 47 4.04 -16.59 6.85
N ASN A 48 4.42 -17.86 6.82
CA ASN A 48 5.57 -18.31 6.05
C ASN A 48 5.38 -18.07 4.54
N LEU A 49 4.15 -18.25 4.02
CA LEU A 49 3.84 -18.01 2.61
C LEU A 49 3.90 -16.51 2.26
N ALA A 50 3.18 -15.68 3.01
CA ALA A 50 3.02 -14.26 2.69
C ALA A 50 4.28 -13.43 3.01
N MET A 51 5.07 -13.83 4.01
CA MET A 51 6.23 -13.08 4.49
C MET A 51 7.58 -13.62 3.97
N SER A 52 7.58 -14.69 3.12
CA SER A 52 8.80 -15.30 2.59
C SER A 52 9.68 -14.35 1.80
N ASP A 53 9.07 -13.49 1.01
CA ASP A 53 9.74 -12.57 0.08
C ASP A 53 9.78 -11.13 0.57
N VAL A 54 9.37 -10.89 1.82
CA VAL A 54 9.38 -9.56 2.43
C VAL A 54 10.80 -9.06 2.64
N VAL A 55 11.06 -7.85 2.12
CA VAL A 55 12.36 -7.20 2.18
C VAL A 55 12.25 -5.82 2.83
N PHE A 56 13.35 -5.35 3.41
CA PHE A 56 13.46 -4.00 3.93
C PHE A 56 13.51 -2.97 2.79
N LEU A 57 12.63 -1.98 2.82
CA LEU A 57 12.48 -0.95 1.79
C LEU A 57 12.78 0.46 2.34
N PRO A 58 14.07 0.89 2.44
CA PRO A 58 14.44 2.21 2.99
C PRO A 58 13.76 3.38 2.28
N LYS A 59 13.40 3.22 1.01
CA LYS A 59 12.69 4.22 0.21
C LYS A 59 11.29 4.52 0.77
N VAL A 60 10.63 3.52 1.33
CA VAL A 60 9.30 3.65 1.95
C VAL A 60 9.37 4.58 3.17
N ILE A 61 10.40 4.44 3.99
CA ILE A 61 10.66 5.33 5.14
C ILE A 61 10.86 6.78 4.68
N LYS A 62 11.59 6.99 3.56
CA LYS A 62 11.77 8.34 2.99
C LYS A 62 10.43 8.94 2.55
N TYR A 63 9.56 8.16 1.91
CA TYR A 63 8.23 8.62 1.50
C TYR A 63 7.35 8.95 2.71
N ASP A 64 7.41 8.16 3.77
CA ASP A 64 6.65 8.42 5.00
C ASP A 64 7.07 9.74 5.68
N ARG A 65 8.35 10.11 5.58
CA ARG A 65 8.87 11.34 6.16
C ARG A 65 8.69 12.57 5.27
N PHE A 66 8.47 12.38 3.98
CA PHE A 66 8.29 13.46 3.01
C PHE A 66 7.06 13.20 2.13
N GLN A 67 5.98 13.87 2.45
CA GLN A 67 4.71 13.78 1.72
C GLN A 67 4.47 15.11 1.00
N PRO A 68 4.56 15.14 -0.35
CA PRO A 68 4.48 16.38 -1.15
C PRO A 68 3.21 17.18 -0.92
N GLU A 69 2.09 16.52 -0.62
CA GLU A 69 0.78 17.13 -0.37
C GLU A 69 0.76 18.14 0.78
N PHE A 70 1.69 18.06 1.71
CA PHE A 70 1.82 19.04 2.79
C PHE A 70 2.57 20.33 2.36
N TYR A 71 3.19 20.31 1.18
CA TYR A 71 3.98 21.42 0.66
C TYR A 71 3.36 22.09 -0.57
N GLU A 72 2.26 21.53 -1.09
CA GLU A 72 1.56 22.03 -2.26
C GLU A 72 0.39 22.93 -1.85
N ASP A 73 0.25 24.13 -2.47
CA ASP A 73 -0.93 24.96 -2.21
C ASP A 73 -2.22 24.32 -2.77
N THR A 74 -3.35 24.62 -2.15
CA THR A 74 -4.65 24.00 -2.47
C THR A 74 -5.05 24.18 -3.93
N LYS A 75 -4.78 25.35 -4.53
CA LYS A 75 -5.15 25.63 -5.93
C LYS A 75 -4.37 24.72 -6.89
N THR A 76 -3.07 24.63 -6.68
CA THR A 76 -2.18 23.74 -7.45
C THR A 76 -2.58 22.28 -7.25
N TYR A 77 -2.83 21.87 -6.02
CA TYR A 77 -3.29 20.52 -5.69
C TYR A 77 -4.57 20.16 -6.46
N ILE A 78 -5.61 20.99 -6.39
CA ILE A 78 -6.88 20.78 -7.08
C ILE A 78 -6.66 20.75 -8.61
N SER A 79 -5.95 21.75 -9.16
CA SER A 79 -5.78 21.87 -10.62
C SER A 79 -5.09 20.64 -11.24
N LYS A 80 -4.13 20.06 -10.53
CA LYS A 80 -3.44 18.83 -10.98
C LYS A 80 -4.36 17.60 -10.96
N ARG A 81 -5.30 17.54 -10.02
CA ARG A 81 -6.15 16.35 -9.81
C ARG A 81 -7.49 16.41 -10.51
N THR A 82 -7.92 17.60 -11.00
CA THR A 82 -9.23 17.81 -11.65
C THR A 82 -9.09 18.32 -13.08
N SER A 83 -8.10 17.82 -13.84
CA SER A 83 -7.87 18.25 -15.20
C SER A 83 -9.08 17.88 -16.11
N LYS A 84 -9.33 18.71 -17.15
CA LYS A 84 -10.39 18.44 -18.14
C LYS A 84 -10.24 17.05 -18.79
N GLN A 85 -9.02 16.58 -18.97
CA GLN A 85 -8.76 15.25 -19.50
C GLN A 85 -9.23 14.15 -18.53
N LYS A 86 -8.98 14.32 -17.23
CA LYS A 86 -9.41 13.37 -16.21
C LYS A 86 -10.96 13.31 -16.15
N VAL A 87 -11.63 14.46 -16.21
CA VAL A 87 -13.10 14.50 -16.27
C VAL A 87 -13.63 13.76 -17.49
N ARG A 88 -13.05 13.99 -18.68
CA ARG A 88 -13.46 13.27 -19.91
C ARG A 88 -13.27 11.76 -19.79
N THR A 89 -12.18 11.33 -19.15
CA THR A 89 -11.92 9.89 -18.91
C THR A 89 -12.97 9.29 -18.00
N GLY A 90 -13.36 9.99 -16.91
CA GLY A 90 -14.41 9.54 -16.01
C GLY A 90 -15.77 9.44 -16.68
N VAL A 91 -16.16 10.45 -17.48
CA VAL A 91 -17.40 10.42 -18.29
C VAL A 91 -17.40 9.24 -19.25
N LYS A 92 -16.29 9.02 -19.97
CA LYS A 92 -16.17 7.88 -20.88
C LYS A 92 -16.29 6.54 -20.14
N LEU A 93 -15.66 6.40 -18.97
CA LEU A 93 -15.76 5.19 -18.16
C LEU A 93 -17.21 4.95 -17.71
N TYR A 94 -17.91 6.01 -17.28
CA TYR A 94 -19.33 5.93 -16.94
C TYR A 94 -20.17 5.43 -18.12
N GLU A 95 -20.05 6.05 -19.29
CA GLU A 95 -20.84 5.65 -20.46
C GLU A 95 -20.59 4.19 -20.90
N LEU A 96 -19.36 3.70 -20.75
CA LEU A 96 -19.01 2.31 -21.05
C LEU A 96 -19.57 1.30 -20.02
N ASN A 97 -19.82 1.73 -18.79
CA ASN A 97 -20.25 0.85 -17.68
C ASN A 97 -21.54 1.36 -17.02
N LYS A 98 -22.36 2.10 -17.74
CA LYS A 98 -23.50 2.86 -17.22
C LYS A 98 -24.45 2.03 -16.37
N ASP A 99 -24.88 0.88 -16.86
CA ASP A 99 -25.86 0.03 -16.18
C ASP A 99 -25.27 -0.53 -14.88
N PHE A 100 -24.01 -0.98 -14.90
CA PHE A 100 -23.31 -1.47 -13.72
C PHE A 100 -23.14 -0.36 -12.67
N ILE A 101 -22.63 0.80 -13.06
CA ILE A 101 -22.38 1.93 -12.13
C ILE A 101 -23.70 2.42 -11.54
N ASN A 102 -24.77 2.53 -12.34
CA ASN A 102 -26.09 2.91 -11.83
C ASN A 102 -26.66 1.82 -10.88
N SER A 103 -26.37 0.56 -11.11
CA SER A 103 -26.79 -0.51 -10.20
C SER A 103 -26.11 -0.40 -8.82
N ILE A 104 -24.83 0.00 -8.79
CA ILE A 104 -24.08 0.27 -7.55
C ILE A 104 -24.67 1.49 -6.82
N ASP A 105 -24.87 2.61 -7.53
CA ASP A 105 -25.52 3.82 -6.99
C ASP A 105 -26.86 3.46 -6.33
N ASN A 106 -27.74 2.78 -7.05
CA ASN A 106 -29.06 2.41 -6.54
C ASN A 106 -28.99 1.40 -5.37
N LYS A 107 -28.08 0.42 -5.41
CA LYS A 107 -27.98 -0.64 -4.40
C LYS A 107 -27.38 -0.15 -3.09
N PHE A 108 -26.37 0.72 -3.16
CA PHE A 108 -25.57 1.14 -2.01
C PHE A 108 -25.80 2.62 -1.62
N SER A 109 -26.63 3.35 -2.36
CA SER A 109 -26.88 4.79 -2.17
C SER A 109 -25.56 5.61 -2.17
N VAL A 110 -24.66 5.27 -3.10
CA VAL A 110 -23.39 5.96 -3.31
C VAL A 110 -23.46 6.69 -4.64
N GLU A 111 -23.41 8.03 -4.60
CA GLU A 111 -23.42 8.85 -5.81
C GLU A 111 -22.34 8.40 -6.80
N LYS A 112 -22.76 8.04 -8.01
CA LYS A 112 -21.84 7.57 -9.06
C LYS A 112 -20.76 8.59 -9.42
N GLU A 113 -21.07 9.87 -9.34
CA GLU A 113 -20.11 10.95 -9.58
C GLU A 113 -18.99 10.95 -8.51
N LEU A 114 -19.35 10.70 -7.24
CA LEU A 114 -18.38 10.58 -6.15
C LEU A 114 -17.50 9.33 -6.32
N LEU A 115 -18.13 8.19 -6.65
CA LEU A 115 -17.41 6.94 -6.90
C LEU A 115 -16.36 7.12 -8.00
N LEU A 116 -16.76 7.68 -9.15
CA LEU A 116 -15.86 7.91 -10.27
C LEU A 116 -14.80 8.97 -9.97
N ALA A 117 -15.14 10.03 -9.21
CA ALA A 117 -14.18 11.05 -8.81
C ALA A 117 -13.07 10.45 -7.92
N LEU A 118 -13.43 9.64 -6.93
CA LEU A 118 -12.47 8.94 -6.07
C LEU A 118 -11.57 8.02 -6.89
N MET A 119 -12.13 7.16 -7.74
CA MET A 119 -11.33 6.29 -8.62
C MET A 119 -10.39 7.09 -9.55
N GLY A 120 -10.87 8.25 -10.03
CA GLY A 120 -10.05 9.16 -10.84
C GLY A 120 -8.91 9.80 -10.06
N ILE A 121 -9.12 10.20 -8.80
CA ILE A 121 -8.11 10.83 -7.95
C ILE A 121 -7.06 9.80 -7.51
N GLU A 122 -7.51 8.66 -7.01
CA GLU A 122 -6.65 7.64 -6.40
C GLU A 122 -5.77 6.92 -7.43
N THR A 123 -6.36 6.45 -8.53
CA THR A 123 -5.64 5.57 -9.45
C THR A 123 -5.70 5.99 -10.92
N ASN A 124 -6.22 7.19 -11.19
CA ASN A 124 -6.49 7.62 -12.56
C ASN A 124 -7.33 6.57 -13.33
N PHE A 125 -8.45 6.18 -12.71
CA PHE A 125 -9.39 5.15 -13.22
C PHE A 125 -8.73 3.77 -13.41
N GLY A 126 -7.94 3.34 -12.45
CA GLY A 126 -7.28 2.04 -12.44
C GLY A 126 -6.02 1.94 -13.29
N THR A 127 -5.60 3.01 -13.97
CA THR A 127 -4.39 2.99 -14.80
C THR A 127 -3.10 3.06 -13.98
N TYR A 128 -3.17 3.50 -12.72
CA TYR A 128 -2.04 3.65 -11.82
C TYR A 128 -2.39 3.23 -10.40
N VAL A 129 -2.27 1.94 -10.12
CA VAL A 129 -2.62 1.34 -8.82
C VAL A 129 -1.44 1.22 -7.84
N GLY A 130 -0.26 1.74 -8.21
CA GLY A 130 0.98 1.57 -7.45
C GLY A 130 1.75 0.29 -7.84
N LYS A 131 3.03 0.26 -7.48
CA LYS A 131 3.96 -0.84 -7.82
C LYS A 131 4.80 -1.30 -6.63
N MET A 132 4.53 -0.77 -5.44
CA MET A 132 5.24 -1.19 -4.24
C MET A 132 4.65 -2.49 -3.73
N ASP A 133 5.51 -3.40 -3.31
CA ASP A 133 5.09 -4.59 -2.57
C ASP A 133 4.49 -4.16 -1.23
N ILE A 134 3.23 -4.52 -1.00
CA ILE A 134 2.45 -4.07 0.17
C ILE A 134 3.00 -4.67 1.46
N LEU A 135 3.35 -5.95 1.45
CA LEU A 135 3.81 -6.63 2.65
C LEU A 135 5.18 -6.10 3.08
N SER A 136 6.12 -5.93 2.14
CA SER A 136 7.42 -5.30 2.42
C SER A 136 7.27 -3.85 2.87
N SER A 137 6.34 -3.09 2.27
CA SER A 137 6.08 -1.70 2.65
C SER A 137 5.54 -1.60 4.06
N LEU A 138 4.51 -2.38 4.40
CA LEU A 138 3.92 -2.40 5.73
C LEU A 138 4.89 -2.94 6.78
N ALA A 139 5.65 -4.01 6.48
CA ALA A 139 6.67 -4.54 7.38
C ALA A 139 7.77 -3.50 7.67
N THR A 140 8.25 -2.82 6.62
CA THR A 140 9.26 -1.75 6.78
C THR A 140 8.74 -0.61 7.65
N LEU A 141 7.50 -0.16 7.46
CA LEU A 141 6.88 0.91 8.25
C LEU A 141 6.50 0.46 9.67
N SER A 142 6.20 -0.82 9.85
CA SER A 142 6.00 -1.41 11.19
C SER A 142 7.32 -1.49 11.97
N TYR A 143 8.41 -1.78 11.30
CA TYR A 143 9.76 -1.77 11.87
C TYR A 143 10.23 -0.33 12.20
N ASP A 144 9.90 0.66 11.36
CA ASP A 144 10.24 2.07 11.59
C ASP A 144 9.40 2.66 12.72
N GLN A 145 10.04 3.22 13.76
CA GLN A 145 9.37 3.57 15.02
C GLN A 145 8.35 4.72 14.92
N ARG A 146 8.35 5.49 13.82
CA ARG A 146 7.55 6.73 13.73
C ARG A 146 6.03 6.50 13.86
N ARG A 147 5.49 5.49 13.16
CA ARG A 147 4.06 5.10 13.16
C ARG A 147 3.90 3.59 13.27
N SER A 148 4.78 2.94 14.01
CA SER A 148 4.89 1.49 14.11
C SER A 148 3.56 0.83 14.46
N ASP A 149 2.85 1.32 15.48
CA ASP A 149 1.57 0.73 15.93
C ASP A 149 0.51 0.74 14.82
N PHE A 150 0.41 1.85 14.07
CA PHE A 150 -0.53 1.96 12.97
C PHE A 150 -0.21 0.94 11.87
N PHE A 151 1.03 0.90 11.39
CA PHE A 151 1.41 0.01 10.30
C PHE A 151 1.46 -1.45 10.71
N THR A 152 1.79 -1.75 11.97
CA THR A 152 1.69 -3.11 12.53
C THR A 152 0.24 -3.61 12.51
N LYS A 153 -0.72 -2.76 12.86
CA LYS A 153 -2.14 -3.10 12.76
C LYS A 153 -2.55 -3.39 11.32
N GLU A 154 -2.14 -2.56 10.37
CA GLU A 154 -2.43 -2.79 8.94
C GLU A 154 -1.79 -4.08 8.43
N LEU A 155 -0.54 -4.38 8.83
CA LEU A 155 0.15 -5.61 8.46
C LEU A 155 -0.53 -6.86 9.04
N ILE A 156 -0.95 -6.82 10.30
CA ILE A 156 -1.72 -7.91 10.91
C ILE A 156 -3.05 -8.10 10.18
N THR A 157 -3.76 -7.01 9.88
CA THR A 157 -5.06 -7.08 9.20
C THR A 157 -4.95 -7.70 7.81
N ILE A 158 -3.96 -7.31 7.01
CA ILE A 158 -3.78 -7.93 5.68
C ILE A 158 -3.41 -9.40 5.79
N LEU A 159 -2.58 -9.80 6.76
CA LEU A 159 -2.26 -11.20 6.99
C LEU A 159 -3.49 -12.02 7.42
N GLN A 160 -4.38 -11.45 8.22
CA GLN A 160 -5.66 -12.07 8.60
C GLN A 160 -6.60 -12.25 7.40
N LEU A 161 -6.68 -11.26 6.51
CA LEU A 161 -7.46 -11.36 5.26
C LEU A 161 -6.92 -12.44 4.32
N ILE A 162 -5.59 -12.59 4.24
CA ILE A 162 -4.94 -13.67 3.49
C ILE A 162 -5.22 -15.03 4.15
N ASP A 163 -5.09 -15.14 5.47
CA ASP A 163 -5.32 -16.38 6.23
C ASP A 163 -6.77 -16.86 6.13
N ALA A 164 -7.70 -15.93 6.08
CA ALA A 164 -9.12 -16.19 5.84
C ALA A 164 -9.45 -16.53 4.36
N GLY A 165 -8.48 -16.51 3.46
CA GLY A 165 -8.68 -16.75 2.02
C GLY A 165 -9.45 -15.64 1.28
N LYS A 166 -9.66 -14.48 1.92
CA LYS A 166 -10.43 -13.37 1.34
C LYS A 166 -9.64 -12.55 0.32
N ILE A 167 -8.32 -12.56 0.41
CA ILE A 167 -7.41 -11.83 -0.48
C ILE A 167 -6.27 -12.75 -0.90
N ASN A 168 -5.95 -12.73 -2.20
CA ASN A 168 -4.78 -13.44 -2.72
C ASN A 168 -3.51 -12.61 -2.46
N HIS A 169 -2.49 -13.23 -1.84
CA HIS A 169 -1.22 -12.58 -1.53
C HIS A 169 -0.35 -12.25 -2.76
N ASP A 170 -0.53 -12.99 -3.87
CA ASP A 170 0.29 -12.83 -5.09
C ASP A 170 0.08 -11.48 -5.81
N ILE A 171 -1.01 -10.77 -5.50
CA ILE A 171 -1.41 -9.54 -6.20
C ILE A 171 -1.27 -8.27 -5.35
N LEU A 172 -0.59 -8.34 -4.23
CA LEU A 172 -0.49 -7.24 -3.25
C LEU A 172 0.55 -6.19 -3.66
N TYR A 173 0.26 -5.48 -4.75
CA TYR A 173 1.01 -4.31 -5.17
C TYR A 173 0.14 -3.06 -5.09
N GLY A 174 0.72 -1.97 -4.57
CA GLY A 174 -0.02 -0.75 -4.34
C GLY A 174 0.87 0.45 -4.02
N SER A 175 0.42 1.29 -3.08
CA SER A 175 1.17 2.46 -2.60
C SER A 175 2.30 2.06 -1.64
N TRP A 176 3.21 3.00 -1.43
CA TRP A 176 4.27 2.86 -0.44
C TRP A 176 3.76 2.72 1.01
N ALA A 177 2.55 3.20 1.29
CA ALA A 177 1.94 3.16 2.62
C ALA A 177 1.06 1.93 2.87
N GLY A 178 0.95 1.00 1.91
CA GLY A 178 0.15 -0.21 2.06
C GLY A 178 -1.28 -0.14 1.54
N ALA A 179 -1.69 0.98 0.92
CA ALA A 179 -2.98 1.09 0.26
C ALA A 179 -2.95 0.44 -1.14
N PHE A 180 -4.02 -0.23 -1.55
CA PHE A 180 -4.08 -0.94 -2.83
C PHE A 180 -5.49 -1.00 -3.44
N GLY A 181 -5.57 -1.52 -4.67
CA GLY A 181 -6.80 -1.56 -5.45
C GLY A 181 -7.14 -0.24 -6.15
N PHE A 182 -8.27 -0.21 -6.85
CA PHE A 182 -8.68 0.97 -7.63
C PHE A 182 -8.96 2.21 -6.77
N PHE A 183 -9.35 2.02 -5.52
CA PHE A 183 -9.68 3.07 -4.56
C PHE A 183 -8.62 3.28 -3.47
N GLN A 184 -7.47 2.62 -3.57
CA GLN A 184 -6.34 2.76 -2.65
C GLN A 184 -6.74 2.64 -1.17
N PHE A 185 -7.52 1.61 -0.83
CA PHE A 185 -7.91 1.33 0.55
C PHE A 185 -6.79 0.68 1.35
N MET A 186 -6.71 1.08 2.62
CA MET A 186 -5.86 0.40 3.60
C MET A 186 -6.47 -0.95 4.00
N PRO A 187 -5.66 -1.94 4.41
CA PRO A 187 -6.15 -3.25 4.87
C PRO A 187 -7.29 -3.18 5.89
N SER A 188 -7.20 -2.29 6.86
CA SER A 188 -8.25 -2.11 7.89
C SER A 188 -9.57 -1.58 7.29
N THR A 189 -9.52 -0.76 6.26
CA THR A 189 -10.71 -0.27 5.54
C THR A 189 -11.35 -1.42 4.76
N ILE A 190 -10.53 -2.26 4.13
CA ILE A 190 -11.01 -3.43 3.39
C ILE A 190 -11.68 -4.42 4.34
N ASP A 191 -11.05 -4.75 5.45
CA ASP A 191 -11.62 -5.66 6.45
C ASP A 191 -12.96 -5.16 7.01
N SER A 192 -13.10 -3.84 7.21
CA SER A 192 -14.29 -3.24 7.81
C SER A 192 -15.46 -3.06 6.83
N TYR A 193 -15.18 -2.82 5.54
CA TYR A 193 -16.20 -2.32 4.61
C TYR A 193 -16.28 -3.05 3.27
N ALA A 194 -15.22 -3.77 2.85
CA ALA A 194 -15.27 -4.47 1.58
C ALA A 194 -16.22 -5.66 1.63
N ILE A 195 -16.91 -5.89 0.54
CA ILE A 195 -17.82 -7.01 0.37
C ILE A 195 -17.38 -7.88 -0.80
N ASP A 196 -17.57 -9.16 -0.67
CA ASP A 196 -17.54 -10.10 -1.76
C ASP A 196 -18.84 -9.93 -2.57
N TYR A 197 -18.75 -9.19 -3.69
CA TYR A 197 -19.94 -8.77 -4.45
C TYR A 197 -20.56 -9.91 -5.24
N ASP A 198 -19.79 -10.81 -5.81
CA ASP A 198 -20.22 -11.94 -6.63
C ASP A 198 -20.33 -13.26 -5.85
N LYS A 199 -19.99 -13.23 -4.55
CA LYS A 199 -20.08 -14.35 -3.59
C LYS A 199 -19.17 -15.54 -3.95
N ASN A 200 -18.00 -15.26 -4.49
CA ASN A 200 -16.98 -16.27 -4.78
C ASN A 200 -16.00 -16.51 -3.62
N ASN A 201 -16.19 -15.85 -2.46
CA ASN A 201 -15.38 -15.80 -1.24
C ASN A 201 -14.07 -15.01 -1.36
N ILE A 202 -13.88 -14.24 -2.43
CA ILE A 202 -12.73 -13.37 -2.64
C ILE A 202 -13.21 -11.92 -2.71
N ILE A 203 -12.41 -11.00 -2.20
CA ILE A 203 -12.64 -9.57 -2.33
C ILE A 203 -11.77 -9.04 -3.45
N GLU A 204 -12.38 -8.73 -4.60
CA GLU A 204 -11.71 -8.12 -5.73
C GLU A 204 -11.58 -6.61 -5.53
N LEU A 205 -10.36 -6.11 -5.67
CA LEU A 205 -10.03 -4.70 -5.48
C LEU A 205 -9.51 -4.02 -6.75
N LYS A 206 -9.42 -4.80 -7.85
CA LYS A 206 -8.93 -4.36 -9.17
C LYS A 206 -9.86 -4.82 -10.28
#